data_a4f1b30c7b8de58932176b1ab30d9a61
#
_entry.id   a4f1b30c7b8de58932176b1ab30d9a61
#
_cell.length_a   1.000
_cell.length_b   1.000
_cell.length_c   1.000
_cell.angle_alpha   90.00
_cell.angle_beta   90.00
_cell.angle_gamma   90.00
#
_symmetry.space_group_name_H-M   'P 1'
#
loop_
_entity.id
_entity.type
_entity.pdbx_description
1 polymer ?
#
loop_
_entity_poly.entity_id
_entity_poly.type
_entity_poly.pdbx_seq_one_letter_code
_entity_poly.pdbx_strand_id
1 'polypeptide(L)'
;MVFANIEYLFLLLLLIPYIVWYIMRRKNSEATLQISDARVYAHAPKSYKNYLLHAPFALRIIALALIIIVLARPQTTDSWQNSEIEGIDIMLAIDVSTSMLAEDLKPNRLEAAKDVAAEFINGRPNDNVGITLFAGESFTQCPLTVDHAVLLNLIKDVKCGLIEDGTAVGMGIANAVTRLKDSKAKSKVIILLTDGTNNKGDISPLTAAEIAK
;
A
#
# COMPACT_ATOMS: atom_id res chain seq x y z
N MET A 1 12.39 11.85 9.70
CA MET A 1 11.90 11.52 11.04
C MET A 1 10.67 12.37 11.33
N VAL A 2 9.54 11.77 11.57
CA VAL A 2 8.29 12.46 11.95
C VAL A 2 7.95 11.99 13.37
N PHE A 3 7.56 12.94 14.23
CA PHE A 3 7.11 12.59 15.58
C PHE A 3 5.62 12.25 15.53
N ALA A 4 5.22 11.10 16.07
CA ALA A 4 3.82 10.70 16.10
C ALA A 4 2.97 11.65 16.96
N ASN A 5 3.56 12.14 18.08
CA ASN A 5 2.89 13.01 19.02
C ASN A 5 3.77 14.23 19.34
N ILE A 6 3.70 15.26 18.50
CA ILE A 6 4.51 16.47 18.65
C ILE A 6 4.17 17.26 19.93
N GLU A 7 2.96 17.05 20.47
CA GLU A 7 2.44 17.72 21.66
C GLU A 7 3.30 17.43 22.90
N TYR A 8 3.87 16.22 23.01
CA TYR A 8 4.73 15.87 24.15
C TYR A 8 6.08 16.62 24.16
N LEU A 9 6.51 17.19 23.03
CA LEU A 9 7.70 18.04 23.02
C LEU A 9 7.52 19.33 23.82
N PHE A 10 6.27 19.82 23.97
CA PHE A 10 6.00 20.98 24.83
C PHE A 10 6.32 20.72 26.31
N LEU A 11 6.36 19.45 26.74
CA LEU A 11 6.77 19.09 28.10
C LEU A 11 8.25 19.43 28.37
N LEU A 12 9.09 19.55 27.32
CA LEU A 12 10.46 20.03 27.47
C LEU A 12 10.50 21.46 28.04
N LEU A 13 9.49 22.26 27.77
CA LEU A 13 9.39 23.62 28.28
C LEU A 13 9.21 23.65 29.81
N LEU A 14 8.63 22.60 30.40
CA LEU A 14 8.51 22.43 31.85
C LEU A 14 9.86 22.18 32.56
N LEU A 15 10.91 21.76 31.83
CA LEU A 15 12.24 21.61 32.40
C LEU A 15 12.86 22.96 32.76
N ILE A 16 12.48 24.06 32.08
CA ILE A 16 13.00 25.41 32.35
C ILE A 16 12.66 25.86 33.79
N PRO A 17 11.38 25.90 34.22
CA PRO A 17 11.05 26.26 35.58
C PRO A 17 11.63 25.29 36.63
N TYR A 18 11.78 24.02 36.28
CA TYR A 18 12.43 23.05 37.17
C TYR A 18 13.91 23.35 37.39
N ILE A 19 14.64 23.76 36.36
CA ILE A 19 16.03 24.18 36.44
C ILE A 19 16.16 25.48 37.31
N VAL A 20 15.28 26.45 37.02
CA VAL A 20 15.25 27.73 37.77
C VAL A 20 14.96 27.47 39.26
N TRP A 21 13.97 26.63 39.56
CA TRP A 21 13.63 26.24 40.92
C TRP A 21 14.83 25.59 41.67
N TYR A 22 15.56 24.69 40.97
CA TYR A 22 16.76 24.06 41.55
C TYR A 22 17.83 25.08 41.89
N ILE A 23 18.10 26.03 40.98
CA ILE A 23 19.12 27.09 41.19
C ILE A 23 18.72 27.98 42.38
N MET A 24 17.44 28.37 42.46
CA MET A 24 16.92 29.20 43.56
C MET A 24 16.98 28.48 44.92
N ARG A 25 16.53 27.23 44.96
CA ARG A 25 16.51 26.44 46.20
C ARG A 25 17.91 26.22 46.74
N ARG A 26 18.89 26.02 45.87
CA ARG A 26 20.25 25.79 46.26
C ARG A 26 20.88 27.00 46.89
N LYS A 27 20.63 28.20 46.38
CA LYS A 27 21.13 29.45 47.01
C LYS A 27 20.68 29.59 48.47
N ASN A 28 19.52 29.02 48.80
CA ASN A 28 18.95 29.09 50.16
C ASN A 28 19.31 27.87 51.04
N SER A 29 19.95 26.83 50.47
CA SER A 29 20.24 25.58 51.19
C SER A 29 21.71 25.36 51.48
N GLU A 30 22.57 26.34 51.17
CA GLU A 30 23.98 26.24 51.52
C GLU A 30 24.14 26.41 53.05
N ALA A 31 24.59 25.33 53.68
CA ALA A 31 24.93 25.38 55.10
C ALA A 31 26.11 26.32 55.30
N THR A 32 25.89 27.44 55.93
CA THR A 32 26.95 28.40 56.32
C THR A 32 27.58 27.96 57.62
N LEU A 33 28.82 27.50 57.56
CA LEU A 33 29.65 27.32 58.73
C LEU A 33 30.22 28.70 59.16
N GLN A 34 29.80 29.17 60.31
CA GLN A 34 30.40 30.36 60.89
C GLN A 34 31.78 30.00 61.46
N ILE A 35 32.83 30.37 60.73
CA ILE A 35 34.22 30.17 61.13
C ILE A 35 34.78 31.54 61.41
N SER A 36 35.44 31.70 62.58
CA SER A 36 36.01 32.97 63.06
C SER A 36 37.17 33.50 62.19
N ASP A 37 37.87 32.66 61.45
CA ASP A 37 38.93 33.08 60.52
C ASP A 37 38.82 32.32 59.17
N ALA A 38 38.32 32.97 58.14
CA ALA A 38 38.15 32.41 56.76
C ALA A 38 39.43 32.53 55.92
N ARG A 39 40.49 33.19 56.38
CA ARG A 39 41.73 33.46 55.61
C ARG A 39 42.48 32.18 55.26
N VAL A 40 42.43 31.18 56.13
CA VAL A 40 43.06 29.87 55.89
C VAL A 40 42.51 29.13 54.75
N TYR A 41 41.22 29.33 54.43
CA TYR A 41 40.52 28.63 53.32
C TYR A 41 40.42 29.42 51.98
N ALA A 42 40.86 30.72 52.04
CA ALA A 42 40.78 31.58 50.83
C ALA A 42 41.68 31.09 49.68
N HIS A 43 42.71 30.29 49.95
CA HIS A 43 43.65 29.74 48.97
C HIS A 43 43.47 28.27 48.74
N ALA A 44 42.35 27.64 49.20
CA ALA A 44 42.08 26.24 48.94
C ALA A 44 41.79 26.01 47.46
N PRO A 45 42.47 25.06 46.78
CA PRO A 45 42.26 24.79 45.38
C PRO A 45 40.83 24.30 45.19
N LYS A 46 40.12 24.84 44.18
CA LYS A 46 38.78 24.39 43.80
C LYS A 46 38.85 22.94 43.33
N SER A 47 38.40 22.02 44.17
CA SER A 47 38.42 20.58 43.85
C SER A 47 37.40 20.27 42.78
N TYR A 48 37.72 19.33 41.86
CA TYR A 48 36.79 18.80 40.85
C TYR A 48 35.51 18.21 41.47
N LYS A 49 35.53 17.86 42.76
CA LYS A 49 34.37 17.40 43.54
C LYS A 49 33.21 18.40 43.53
N ASN A 50 33.49 19.71 43.39
CA ASN A 50 32.44 20.72 43.28
C ASN A 50 31.64 20.61 41.99
N TYR A 51 32.25 20.12 40.89
CA TYR A 51 31.52 19.83 39.64
C TYR A 51 30.70 18.56 39.75
N LEU A 52 31.21 17.53 40.46
CA LEU A 52 30.46 16.29 40.70
C LEU A 52 29.21 16.51 41.55
N LEU A 53 29.14 17.56 42.34
CA LEU A 53 27.95 17.90 43.14
C LEU A 53 26.74 18.22 42.27
N HIS A 54 26.97 18.67 41.02
CA HIS A 54 25.90 18.95 40.04
C HIS A 54 25.60 17.77 39.14
N ALA A 55 26.45 16.75 39.08
CA ALA A 55 26.31 15.60 38.22
C ALA A 55 24.95 14.85 38.40
N PRO A 56 24.47 14.56 39.64
CA PRO A 56 23.21 13.87 39.81
C PRO A 56 22.00 14.69 39.35
N PHE A 57 22.08 16.02 39.43
CA PHE A 57 21.03 16.88 38.90
C PHE A 57 21.03 16.92 37.37
N ALA A 58 22.22 17.08 36.76
CA ALA A 58 22.37 17.02 35.30
C ALA A 58 21.88 15.68 34.73
N LEU A 59 22.26 14.57 35.39
CA LEU A 59 21.81 13.23 35.00
C LEU A 59 20.27 13.11 35.03
N ARG A 60 19.64 13.69 36.06
CA ARG A 60 18.18 13.68 36.22
C ARG A 60 17.47 14.48 35.11
N ILE A 61 18.02 15.63 34.70
CA ILE A 61 17.48 16.43 33.60
C ILE A 61 17.60 15.67 32.27
N ILE A 62 18.78 15.06 32.03
CA ILE A 62 19.01 14.26 30.82
C ILE A 62 18.02 13.09 30.76
N ALA A 63 17.82 12.37 31.87
CA ALA A 63 16.89 11.26 31.94
C ALA A 63 15.46 11.72 31.65
N LEU A 64 14.99 12.84 32.21
CA LEU A 64 13.67 13.39 31.94
C LEU A 64 13.52 13.82 30.50
N ALA A 65 14.53 14.46 29.90
CA ALA A 65 14.50 14.87 28.50
C ALA A 65 14.42 13.64 27.57
N LEU A 66 15.17 12.58 27.85
CA LEU A 66 15.11 11.34 27.08
C LEU A 66 13.74 10.67 27.19
N ILE A 67 13.13 10.64 28.37
CA ILE A 67 11.77 10.10 28.55
C ILE A 67 10.78 10.89 27.72
N ILE A 68 10.86 12.21 27.68
CA ILE A 68 9.97 13.07 26.88
C ILE A 68 10.17 12.78 25.37
N ILE A 69 11.41 12.60 24.91
CA ILE A 69 11.70 12.24 23.52
C ILE A 69 11.11 10.86 23.16
N VAL A 70 11.23 9.89 24.07
CA VAL A 70 10.63 8.55 23.87
C VAL A 70 9.12 8.63 23.81
N LEU A 71 8.48 9.45 24.68
CA LEU A 71 7.04 9.69 24.64
C LEU A 71 6.57 10.35 23.33
N ALA A 72 7.39 11.22 22.75
CA ALA A 72 7.11 11.84 21.45
C ALA A 72 7.16 10.83 20.29
N ARG A 73 7.61 9.58 20.53
CA ARG A 73 7.68 8.45 19.58
C ARG A 73 8.26 8.88 18.21
N PRO A 74 9.58 9.13 18.14
CA PRO A 74 10.20 9.40 16.85
C PRO A 74 10.02 8.17 15.95
N GLN A 75 9.29 8.34 14.84
CA GLN A 75 9.09 7.31 13.83
C GLN A 75 9.95 7.65 12.62
N THR A 76 10.76 6.70 12.18
CA THR A 76 11.20 6.68 10.80
C THR A 76 9.99 6.21 10.01
N THR A 77 9.24 7.13 9.42
CA THR A 77 8.40 6.77 8.31
C THR A 77 9.35 6.37 7.19
N ASP A 78 9.62 5.07 7.05
CA ASP A 78 9.71 4.53 5.73
C ASP A 78 8.31 4.78 5.15
N SER A 79 8.14 5.93 4.53
CA SER A 79 7.08 6.05 3.56
C SER A 79 7.46 5.02 2.49
N TRP A 80 6.92 3.81 2.63
CA TRP A 80 6.45 3.15 1.45
C TRP A 80 5.54 4.23 0.84
N GLN A 81 6.12 5.08 0.00
CA GLN A 81 5.32 5.67 -1.05
C GLN A 81 4.73 4.43 -1.72
N ASN A 82 3.49 4.10 -1.30
CA ASN A 82 2.56 3.64 -2.27
C ASN A 82 2.58 4.77 -3.31
N SER A 83 3.54 4.75 -4.22
CA SER A 83 3.28 5.13 -5.57
C SER A 83 2.07 4.26 -5.86
N GLU A 84 0.89 4.81 -5.69
CA GLU A 84 -0.25 4.35 -6.45
C GLU A 84 0.23 4.55 -7.90
N ILE A 85 0.97 3.56 -8.39
CA ILE A 85 1.08 3.34 -9.81
C ILE A 85 -0.36 3.02 -10.11
N GLU A 86 -1.10 4.07 -10.53
CA GLU A 86 -2.49 3.91 -10.94
C GLU A 86 -2.47 2.91 -12.08
N GLY A 87 -2.56 1.63 -11.73
CA GLY A 87 -2.75 0.54 -12.68
C GLY A 87 -4.07 0.76 -13.40
N ILE A 88 -4.17 0.27 -14.60
CA ILE A 88 -5.44 0.21 -15.34
C ILE A 88 -6.18 -1.08 -14.98
N ASP A 89 -7.51 -1.01 -14.99
CA ASP A 89 -8.34 -2.19 -14.81
C ASP A 89 -8.70 -2.79 -16.18
N ILE A 90 -8.34 -4.05 -16.37
CA ILE A 90 -8.45 -4.75 -17.63
C ILE A 90 -9.33 -5.98 -17.46
N MET A 91 -10.37 -6.11 -18.27
CA MET A 91 -11.15 -7.34 -18.38
C MET A 91 -10.83 -8.05 -19.70
N LEU A 92 -10.33 -9.27 -19.59
CA LEU A 92 -10.13 -10.16 -20.74
C LEU A 92 -11.42 -10.96 -20.98
N ALA A 93 -12.07 -10.75 -22.11
CA ALA A 93 -13.21 -11.53 -22.53
C ALA A 93 -12.75 -12.57 -23.56
N ILE A 94 -12.74 -13.84 -23.18
CA ILE A 94 -12.20 -14.96 -23.97
C ILE A 94 -13.35 -15.80 -24.49
N ASP A 95 -13.35 -16.03 -25.79
CA ASP A 95 -14.26 -16.93 -26.46
C ASP A 95 -13.89 -18.40 -26.18
N VAL A 96 -14.87 -19.19 -25.74
CA VAL A 96 -14.72 -20.63 -25.50
C VAL A 96 -15.69 -21.46 -26.31
N SER A 97 -16.21 -20.91 -27.41
CA SER A 97 -17.06 -21.61 -28.39
C SER A 97 -16.28 -22.72 -29.08
N THR A 98 -17.03 -23.64 -29.72
CA THR A 98 -16.42 -24.78 -30.40
C THR A 98 -15.57 -24.40 -31.61
N SER A 99 -15.78 -23.23 -32.22
CA SER A 99 -14.92 -22.68 -33.29
C SER A 99 -13.47 -22.46 -32.84
N MET A 100 -13.25 -22.19 -31.56
CA MET A 100 -11.91 -22.01 -30.96
C MET A 100 -11.09 -23.31 -30.92
N LEU A 101 -11.68 -24.45 -31.22
CA LEU A 101 -10.95 -25.72 -31.38
C LEU A 101 -10.28 -25.90 -32.74
N ALA A 102 -10.47 -24.97 -33.66
CA ALA A 102 -9.81 -25.02 -34.97
C ALA A 102 -8.29 -25.01 -34.85
N GLU A 103 -7.63 -25.85 -35.64
CA GLU A 103 -6.17 -26.11 -35.58
C GLU A 103 -5.37 -25.27 -36.61
N ASP A 104 -5.94 -24.19 -37.09
CA ASP A 104 -5.22 -23.22 -37.96
C ASP A 104 -4.11 -22.45 -37.20
N LEU A 105 -4.30 -22.28 -35.88
CA LEU A 105 -3.26 -21.90 -34.95
C LEU A 105 -2.86 -23.12 -34.10
N LYS A 106 -1.56 -23.37 -33.94
CA LYS A 106 -1.11 -24.56 -33.22
C LYS A 106 -1.02 -24.31 -31.71
N PRO A 107 -1.49 -25.23 -30.84
CA PRO A 107 -2.20 -26.46 -31.18
C PRO A 107 -3.66 -26.24 -31.62
N ASN A 108 -4.34 -25.20 -31.16
CA ASN A 108 -5.65 -24.70 -31.57
C ASN A 108 -5.80 -23.22 -31.22
N ARG A 109 -6.87 -22.57 -31.70
CA ARG A 109 -7.10 -21.13 -31.44
C ARG A 109 -7.21 -20.80 -29.94
N LEU A 110 -7.87 -21.67 -29.15
CA LEU A 110 -8.05 -21.45 -27.72
C LEU A 110 -6.71 -21.46 -27.01
N GLU A 111 -5.83 -22.44 -27.27
CA GLU A 111 -4.52 -22.50 -26.63
C GLU A 111 -3.65 -21.30 -27.06
N ALA A 112 -3.70 -20.91 -28.33
CA ALA A 112 -3.02 -19.71 -28.81
C ALA A 112 -3.53 -18.43 -28.11
N ALA A 113 -4.86 -18.31 -27.90
CA ALA A 113 -5.43 -17.19 -27.17
C ALA A 113 -5.02 -17.18 -25.69
N LYS A 114 -4.91 -18.34 -25.03
CA LYS A 114 -4.41 -18.48 -23.67
C LYS A 114 -2.94 -18.03 -23.56
N ASP A 115 -2.10 -18.43 -24.50
CA ASP A 115 -0.68 -18.06 -24.52
C ASP A 115 -0.52 -16.55 -24.67
N VAL A 116 -1.24 -15.93 -25.59
CA VAL A 116 -1.27 -14.47 -25.78
C VAL A 116 -1.79 -13.75 -24.54
N ALA A 117 -2.86 -14.26 -23.90
CA ALA A 117 -3.40 -13.68 -22.70
C ALA A 117 -2.37 -13.80 -21.53
N ALA A 118 -1.68 -14.93 -21.41
CA ALA A 118 -0.66 -15.14 -20.39
C ALA A 118 0.55 -14.20 -20.58
N GLU A 119 1.02 -14.04 -21.82
CA GLU A 119 2.10 -13.10 -22.15
C GLU A 119 1.69 -11.66 -21.82
N PHE A 120 0.47 -11.29 -22.20
CA PHE A 120 -0.10 -9.97 -21.92
C PHE A 120 -0.15 -9.66 -20.42
N ILE A 121 -0.62 -10.62 -19.59
CA ILE A 121 -0.71 -10.48 -18.13
C ILE A 121 0.68 -10.35 -17.51
N ASN A 122 1.64 -11.17 -17.95
CA ASN A 122 3.01 -11.14 -17.45
C ASN A 122 3.73 -9.79 -17.71
N GLY A 123 3.37 -9.12 -18.81
CA GLY A 123 3.92 -7.80 -19.15
C GLY A 123 3.38 -6.64 -18.30
N ARG A 124 2.42 -6.88 -17.39
CA ARG A 124 1.66 -5.82 -16.70
C ARG A 124 1.53 -6.04 -15.19
N PRO A 125 2.65 -6.03 -14.45
CA PRO A 125 2.67 -6.45 -13.04
C PRO A 125 1.83 -5.57 -12.09
N ASN A 126 1.46 -4.35 -12.51
CA ASN A 126 0.78 -3.38 -11.67
C ASN A 126 -0.69 -3.16 -12.03
N ASP A 127 -1.16 -3.78 -13.11
CA ASP A 127 -2.54 -3.64 -13.55
C ASP A 127 -3.44 -4.68 -12.89
N ASN A 128 -4.71 -4.31 -12.62
CA ASN A 128 -5.73 -5.26 -12.22
C ASN A 128 -6.27 -5.95 -13.45
N VAL A 129 -6.23 -7.26 -13.48
CA VAL A 129 -6.77 -8.04 -14.60
C VAL A 129 -7.85 -8.98 -14.12
N GLY A 130 -8.93 -9.08 -14.88
CA GLY A 130 -10.00 -10.05 -14.67
C GLY A 130 -10.29 -10.83 -15.93
N ILE A 131 -10.99 -11.96 -15.81
CA ILE A 131 -11.30 -12.87 -16.92
C ILE A 131 -12.80 -13.13 -16.97
N THR A 132 -13.39 -12.91 -18.12
CA THR A 132 -14.74 -13.31 -18.48
C THR A 132 -14.67 -14.30 -19.64
N LEU A 133 -15.37 -15.41 -19.53
CA LEU A 133 -15.51 -16.39 -20.59
C LEU A 133 -16.90 -16.24 -21.24
N PHE A 134 -16.97 -16.43 -22.54
CA PHE A 134 -18.25 -16.41 -23.25
C PHE A 134 -18.26 -17.42 -24.36
N ALA A 135 -19.44 -17.95 -24.62
CA ALA A 135 -19.83 -18.75 -25.76
C ALA A 135 -21.31 -18.43 -26.10
N GLY A 136 -22.26 -19.33 -25.94
CA GLY A 136 -23.69 -19.01 -26.01
C GLY A 136 -24.17 -18.11 -24.88
N GLU A 137 -23.54 -18.19 -23.73
CA GLU A 137 -23.71 -17.34 -22.55
C GLU A 137 -22.37 -16.79 -22.08
N SER A 138 -22.37 -15.96 -21.04
CA SER A 138 -21.14 -15.42 -20.48
C SER A 138 -21.10 -15.51 -18.96
N PHE A 139 -19.93 -15.81 -18.40
CA PHE A 139 -19.68 -15.76 -16.95
C PHE A 139 -18.30 -15.23 -16.62
N THR A 140 -18.14 -14.75 -15.40
CA THR A 140 -16.86 -14.27 -14.90
C THR A 140 -16.08 -15.42 -14.30
N GLN A 141 -14.94 -15.77 -14.90
CA GLN A 141 -14.01 -16.78 -14.39
C GLN A 141 -13.18 -16.24 -13.23
N CYS A 142 -12.72 -14.99 -13.33
CA CYS A 142 -11.98 -14.30 -12.28
C CYS A 142 -12.37 -12.83 -12.25
N PRO A 143 -12.74 -12.29 -11.08
CA PRO A 143 -12.91 -10.85 -10.91
C PRO A 143 -11.58 -10.13 -11.05
N LEU A 144 -11.60 -8.78 -11.11
CA LEU A 144 -10.38 -7.97 -11.12
C LEU A 144 -9.47 -8.28 -9.93
N THR A 145 -8.23 -8.62 -10.22
CA THR A 145 -7.22 -8.94 -9.21
C THR A 145 -5.80 -8.53 -9.67
N VAL A 146 -4.94 -8.24 -8.70
CA VAL A 146 -3.50 -8.04 -8.90
C VAL A 146 -2.72 -9.36 -8.79
N ASP A 147 -3.37 -10.45 -8.37
CA ASP A 147 -2.74 -11.77 -8.25
C ASP A 147 -2.69 -12.47 -9.61
N HIS A 148 -1.67 -12.16 -10.38
CA HIS A 148 -1.46 -12.71 -11.70
C HIS A 148 -1.14 -14.21 -11.67
N ALA A 149 -0.63 -14.73 -10.56
CA ALA A 149 -0.36 -16.17 -10.44
C ALA A 149 -1.67 -16.97 -10.44
N VAL A 150 -2.67 -16.49 -9.73
CA VAL A 150 -4.02 -17.09 -9.73
C VAL A 150 -4.64 -16.98 -11.12
N LEU A 151 -4.56 -15.82 -11.79
CA LEU A 151 -5.08 -15.62 -13.13
C LEU A 151 -4.49 -16.60 -14.14
N LEU A 152 -3.16 -16.76 -14.15
CA LEU A 152 -2.48 -17.66 -15.07
C LEU A 152 -2.89 -19.12 -14.87
N ASN A 153 -3.12 -19.52 -13.62
CA ASN A 153 -3.63 -20.87 -13.35
C ASN A 153 -5.06 -21.06 -13.84
N LEU A 154 -5.93 -20.07 -13.62
CA LEU A 154 -7.32 -20.14 -14.09
C LEU A 154 -7.42 -20.13 -15.63
N ILE A 155 -6.54 -19.40 -16.34
CA ILE A 155 -6.47 -19.43 -17.80
C ILE A 155 -6.11 -20.82 -18.32
N LYS A 156 -5.14 -21.51 -17.70
CA LYS A 156 -4.76 -22.86 -18.11
C LYS A 156 -5.90 -23.86 -18.03
N ASP A 157 -6.78 -23.71 -17.05
CA ASP A 157 -7.91 -24.60 -16.81
C ASP A 157 -9.12 -24.33 -17.73
N VAL A 158 -9.10 -23.22 -18.51
CA VAL A 158 -10.17 -22.91 -19.47
C VAL A 158 -10.23 -23.95 -20.57
N LYS A 159 -11.43 -24.43 -20.86
CA LYS A 159 -11.72 -25.43 -21.91
C LYS A 159 -12.98 -25.04 -22.68
N CYS A 160 -13.04 -25.42 -23.96
CA CYS A 160 -14.30 -25.36 -24.71
C CYS A 160 -15.33 -26.35 -24.15
N GLY A 161 -16.60 -26.01 -24.23
CA GLY A 161 -17.70 -26.87 -23.78
C GLY A 161 -18.08 -26.69 -22.30
N LEU A 162 -17.53 -25.66 -21.61
CA LEU A 162 -17.98 -25.28 -20.27
C LEU A 162 -19.35 -24.58 -20.29
N ILE A 163 -19.71 -23.99 -21.42
CA ILE A 163 -20.91 -23.21 -21.64
C ILE A 163 -21.61 -23.78 -22.88
N GLU A 164 -22.92 -23.56 -22.99
CA GLU A 164 -23.68 -23.87 -24.20
C GLU A 164 -23.05 -23.24 -25.44
N ASP A 165 -22.93 -24.01 -26.50
CA ASP A 165 -22.25 -23.58 -27.72
C ASP A 165 -22.94 -22.41 -28.42
N GLY A 166 -22.15 -21.56 -29.02
CA GLY A 166 -22.55 -20.32 -29.70
C GLY A 166 -21.54 -19.21 -29.42
N THR A 167 -21.72 -18.05 -30.01
CA THR A 167 -20.84 -16.90 -29.85
C THR A 167 -21.68 -15.65 -29.54
N ALA A 168 -21.85 -15.38 -28.23
CA ALA A 168 -22.58 -14.23 -27.71
C ALA A 168 -21.60 -13.10 -27.32
N VAL A 169 -20.96 -12.49 -28.31
CA VAL A 169 -19.94 -11.42 -28.09
C VAL A 169 -20.52 -10.28 -27.28
N GLY A 170 -21.73 -9.84 -27.55
CA GLY A 170 -22.38 -8.74 -26.83
C GLY A 170 -22.59 -9.06 -25.35
N MET A 171 -22.91 -10.32 -25.01
CA MET A 171 -23.04 -10.77 -23.63
C MET A 171 -21.67 -10.81 -22.91
N GLY A 172 -20.61 -11.24 -23.61
CA GLY A 172 -19.23 -11.21 -23.11
C GLY A 172 -18.79 -9.80 -22.74
N ILE A 173 -19.01 -8.82 -23.62
CA ILE A 173 -18.71 -7.41 -23.38
C ILE A 173 -19.56 -6.87 -22.22
N ALA A 174 -20.89 -7.11 -22.21
CA ALA A 174 -21.78 -6.61 -21.17
C ALA A 174 -21.41 -7.14 -19.77
N ASN A 175 -21.02 -8.42 -19.68
CA ASN A 175 -20.51 -8.99 -18.42
C ASN A 175 -19.20 -8.32 -17.98
N ALA A 176 -18.25 -8.12 -18.90
CA ALA A 176 -16.99 -7.41 -18.62
C ALA A 176 -17.24 -5.97 -18.15
N VAL A 177 -18.14 -5.22 -18.81
CA VAL A 177 -18.55 -3.87 -18.38
C VAL A 177 -19.12 -3.89 -16.97
N THR A 178 -19.97 -4.85 -16.66
CA THR A 178 -20.59 -4.98 -15.33
C THR A 178 -19.53 -5.15 -14.25
N ARG A 179 -18.45 -5.90 -14.52
CA ARG A 179 -17.33 -6.09 -13.58
C ARG A 179 -16.44 -4.86 -13.45
N LEU A 180 -16.33 -4.05 -14.49
CA LEU A 180 -15.57 -2.79 -14.48
C LEU A 180 -16.36 -1.62 -13.88
N LYS A 181 -17.69 -1.72 -13.79
CA LYS A 181 -18.55 -0.63 -13.36
C LYS A 181 -18.16 -0.09 -11.98
N ASP A 182 -17.93 -0.99 -11.02
CA ASP A 182 -17.65 -0.64 -9.62
C ASP A 182 -16.17 -0.36 -9.36
N SER A 183 -15.33 -0.48 -10.39
CA SER A 183 -13.90 -0.14 -10.30
C SER A 183 -13.70 1.36 -10.08
N LYS A 184 -12.69 1.69 -9.29
CA LYS A 184 -12.25 3.07 -9.01
C LYS A 184 -11.10 3.54 -9.91
N ALA A 185 -10.59 2.66 -10.79
CA ALA A 185 -9.51 3.02 -11.70
C ALA A 185 -9.94 4.11 -12.68
N LYS A 186 -9.02 5.02 -12.99
CA LYS A 186 -9.25 6.10 -13.98
C LYS A 186 -9.39 5.57 -15.40
N SER A 187 -8.66 4.50 -15.70
CA SER A 187 -8.69 3.86 -17.02
C SER A 187 -9.17 2.43 -16.88
N LYS A 188 -10.15 2.08 -17.71
CA LYS A 188 -10.78 0.77 -17.76
C LYS A 188 -10.74 0.27 -19.20
N VAL A 189 -10.34 -0.98 -19.41
CA VAL A 189 -10.16 -1.54 -20.75
C VAL A 189 -10.79 -2.92 -20.80
N ILE A 190 -11.46 -3.22 -21.90
CA ILE A 190 -11.94 -4.56 -22.22
C ILE A 190 -11.18 -5.04 -23.45
N ILE A 191 -10.57 -6.21 -23.35
CA ILE A 191 -9.91 -6.88 -24.46
C ILE A 191 -10.72 -8.11 -24.81
N LEU A 192 -11.14 -8.18 -26.04
CA LEU A 192 -11.92 -9.28 -26.57
C LEU A 192 -11.01 -10.22 -27.37
N LEU A 193 -11.02 -11.51 -27.05
CA LEU A 193 -10.34 -12.58 -27.76
C LEU A 193 -11.36 -13.51 -28.31
N THR A 194 -11.64 -13.39 -29.60
CA THR A 194 -12.65 -14.18 -30.34
C THR A 194 -12.22 -14.40 -31.79
N ASP A 195 -12.67 -15.47 -32.37
CA ASP A 195 -12.50 -15.80 -33.79
C ASP A 195 -13.80 -15.69 -34.58
N GLY A 196 -14.92 -15.46 -33.89
CA GLY A 196 -16.26 -15.59 -34.43
C GLY A 196 -17.03 -14.27 -34.56
N THR A 197 -18.09 -14.38 -35.36
CA THR A 197 -19.12 -13.35 -35.44
C THR A 197 -20.23 -13.66 -34.43
N ASN A 198 -20.85 -12.61 -33.89
CA ASN A 198 -21.94 -12.77 -32.94
C ASN A 198 -23.13 -13.51 -33.61
N ASN A 199 -23.49 -14.69 -33.08
CA ASN A 199 -24.58 -15.53 -33.59
C ASN A 199 -25.62 -15.90 -32.52
N LYS A 200 -25.33 -15.58 -31.23
CA LYS A 200 -26.23 -15.78 -30.10
C LYS A 200 -26.23 -14.56 -29.17
N GLY A 201 -27.13 -14.58 -28.19
CA GLY A 201 -27.24 -13.59 -27.13
C GLY A 201 -28.23 -12.47 -27.42
N ASP A 202 -28.81 -11.94 -26.32
CA ASP A 202 -29.86 -10.92 -26.37
C ASP A 202 -29.33 -9.50 -26.62
N ILE A 203 -28.03 -9.28 -26.38
CA ILE A 203 -27.40 -7.98 -26.53
C ILE A 203 -26.49 -7.97 -27.77
N SER A 204 -26.71 -7.00 -28.65
CA SER A 204 -25.83 -6.83 -29.81
C SER A 204 -24.46 -6.31 -29.36
N PRO A 205 -23.33 -6.68 -30.04
CA PRO A 205 -22.02 -6.16 -29.72
C PRO A 205 -21.93 -4.64 -29.78
N LEU A 206 -22.65 -3.99 -30.69
CA LEU A 206 -22.68 -2.53 -30.78
C LEU A 206 -23.35 -1.89 -29.57
N THR A 207 -24.50 -2.45 -29.12
CA THR A 207 -25.18 -1.97 -27.91
C THR A 207 -24.30 -2.15 -26.66
N ALA A 208 -23.61 -3.29 -26.53
CA ALA A 208 -22.71 -3.54 -25.45
C ALA A 208 -21.50 -2.56 -25.47
N ALA A 209 -20.97 -2.23 -26.64
CA ALA A 209 -19.89 -1.24 -26.80
C ALA A 209 -20.37 0.19 -26.49
N GLU A 210 -21.62 0.54 -26.78
CA GLU A 210 -22.20 1.84 -26.38
C GLU A 210 -22.33 1.96 -24.86
N ILE A 211 -22.65 0.87 -24.15
CA ILE A 211 -22.75 0.82 -22.70
C ILE A 211 -21.36 0.92 -22.06
N ALA A 212 -20.32 0.43 -22.75
CA ALA A 212 -18.93 0.48 -22.28
C ALA A 212 -18.29 1.88 -22.41
N LYS A 213 -18.92 2.81 -23.10
CA LYS A 213 -18.41 4.16 -23.41
C LYS A 213 -18.69 5.16 -22.28
#